data_2bd925a32bdc165dfe2051a3dd0ddbc9
#
_entry.id   2bd925a32bdc165dfe2051a3dd0ddbc9
#
_cell.length_a   1.000
_cell.length_b   1.000
_cell.length_c   1.000
_cell.angle_alpha   90.00
_cell.angle_beta   90.00
_cell.angle_gamma   90.00
#
_symmetry.space_group_name_H-M   'P 1'
#
loop_
_entity.id
_entity.type
_entity.pdbx_description
1 polymer ?
#
loop_
_entity_poly.entity_id
_entity_poly.type
_entity_poly.pdbx_seq_one_letter_code
_entity_poly.pdbx_strand_id
1 'polypeptide(L)'
;MDWGEWGMMTASWVLEKQDQDKLRLCQFLTSQVADFVTIRHLLAEVGWTRYRFGQALAGLEQDLKKLWPEQPPAFALDASRRGVQVDYRVLLDVKRLTHEYRQQSIIWALLGEIFAETFVSYEVFAETHHTTVPIARATKKQIAVVLARVGITLTRHNALIGDETTIRVFFFGLMREAYVDQEIPFPAEMRIRAEAAVTEILALYQLPERETTKQAIRMQFAIWYSRLVNHHAIMATEMPPLFVPLINWDEQHHQIHAGLVMMMRHFVDLPNAVLAREAEYAIASMYVAGFLGPIPATLLTETATRKLQPFSTTMKREFETVMHQALDSETLSQMMALLSPTHVRLLYFSHLGFRPMPDVVRAKHRFPIQTQIILTVVAKLAVVLGIPEQALLNVLFEEYLTAMIQTVATKKLLPKIKVIVDMNNLPSLETLIVSRLEQTPLVNIVVSHEAVPQADFYISDIEIAGLKNATPFIWSHYPDENEFNKFIEKATDLTVHRMTATD
;
A
#
# COMPACT_ATOMS: atom_id res chain seq x y z
N MET A 1 3.97 20.93 -11.46
CA MET A 1 3.71 19.48 -11.56
C MET A 1 2.35 19.25 -10.95
N ASP A 2 1.48 18.58 -11.67
CA ASP A 2 0.12 18.32 -11.18
C ASP A 2 0.11 17.02 -10.34
N TRP A 3 0.34 17.16 -9.05
CA TRP A 3 0.35 16.06 -8.09
C TRP A 3 -1.04 15.42 -7.91
N GLY A 4 -2.11 16.16 -8.30
CA GLY A 4 -3.50 15.72 -8.06
C GLY A 4 -3.91 14.47 -8.81
N GLU A 5 -3.32 14.20 -9.96
CA GLU A 5 -3.71 13.07 -10.80
C GLU A 5 -2.91 11.79 -10.52
N TRP A 6 -1.67 11.90 -10.03
CA TRP A 6 -0.84 10.75 -9.68
C TRP A 6 -1.37 9.93 -8.50
N GLY A 7 -1.79 10.62 -7.46
CA GLY A 7 -2.28 9.97 -6.24
C GLY A 7 -3.61 9.22 -6.40
N MET A 8 -4.31 9.41 -7.53
CA MET A 8 -5.59 8.75 -7.82
C MET A 8 -5.48 7.64 -8.85
N MET A 9 -4.31 7.42 -9.46
CA MET A 9 -4.12 6.35 -10.44
C MET A 9 -3.88 5.01 -9.76
N THR A 10 -4.83 4.10 -9.88
CA THR A 10 -4.64 2.68 -9.60
C THR A 10 -4.18 1.97 -10.85
N ALA A 11 -3.39 0.89 -10.75
CA ALA A 11 -2.97 0.13 -11.93
C ALA A 11 -4.12 -0.53 -12.71
N SER A 12 -5.34 -0.44 -12.21
CA SER A 12 -6.53 -0.96 -12.89
C SER A 12 -6.85 -0.26 -14.22
N TRP A 13 -6.28 0.92 -14.50
CA TRP A 13 -6.47 1.59 -15.79
C TRP A 13 -5.98 0.80 -17.00
N VAL A 14 -5.05 -0.13 -16.79
CA VAL A 14 -4.56 -1.03 -17.84
C VAL A 14 -5.53 -2.17 -18.15
N LEU A 15 -6.62 -2.30 -17.42
CA LEU A 15 -7.64 -3.32 -17.65
C LEU A 15 -8.74 -2.78 -18.56
N GLU A 16 -9.42 -3.68 -19.24
CA GLU A 16 -10.65 -3.37 -19.97
C GLU A 16 -11.74 -2.89 -19.00
N LYS A 17 -12.64 -2.02 -19.47
CA LYS A 17 -13.64 -1.38 -18.62
C LYS A 17 -14.52 -2.37 -17.84
N GLN A 18 -14.90 -3.47 -18.50
CA GLN A 18 -15.69 -4.51 -17.86
C GLN A 18 -14.93 -5.22 -16.74
N ASP A 19 -13.62 -5.46 -16.93
CA ASP A 19 -12.77 -6.11 -15.95
C ASP A 19 -12.45 -5.19 -14.76
N GLN A 20 -12.32 -3.88 -15.02
CA GLN A 20 -12.26 -2.88 -13.94
C GLN A 20 -13.52 -2.94 -13.06
N ASP A 21 -14.70 -3.07 -13.67
CA ASP A 21 -15.96 -3.14 -12.95
C ASP A 21 -16.06 -4.43 -12.12
N LYS A 22 -15.70 -5.59 -12.70
CA LYS A 22 -15.65 -6.88 -11.98
C LYS A 22 -14.68 -6.84 -10.80
N LEU A 23 -13.47 -6.30 -11.03
CA LEU A 23 -12.45 -6.19 -9.99
C LEU A 23 -12.90 -5.26 -8.85
N ARG A 24 -13.48 -4.10 -9.19
CA ARG A 24 -14.02 -3.15 -8.18
C ARG A 24 -15.13 -3.78 -7.35
N LEU A 25 -16.02 -4.56 -7.99
CA LEU A 25 -17.07 -5.28 -7.29
C LEU A 25 -16.49 -6.33 -6.34
N CYS A 26 -15.53 -7.13 -6.81
CA CYS A 26 -14.83 -8.14 -6.01
C CYS A 26 -14.17 -7.51 -4.78
N GLN A 27 -13.39 -6.44 -4.96
CA GLN A 27 -12.74 -5.70 -3.88
C GLN A 27 -13.75 -5.14 -2.87
N PHE A 28 -14.85 -4.56 -3.36
CA PHE A 28 -15.91 -4.05 -2.49
C PHE A 28 -16.53 -5.17 -1.65
N LEU A 29 -16.93 -6.28 -2.28
CA LEU A 29 -17.56 -7.39 -1.56
C LEU A 29 -16.62 -8.04 -0.54
N THR A 30 -15.34 -8.21 -0.87
CA THR A 30 -14.34 -8.79 0.05
C THR A 30 -13.94 -7.85 1.20
N SER A 31 -14.15 -6.55 1.07
CA SER A 31 -13.87 -5.57 2.14
C SER A 31 -14.98 -5.47 3.18
N GLN A 32 -16.17 -6.00 2.90
CA GLN A 32 -17.29 -5.94 3.84
C GLN A 32 -17.09 -6.89 5.01
N VAL A 33 -17.65 -6.59 6.16
CA VAL A 33 -17.63 -7.46 7.35
C VAL A 33 -18.87 -8.35 7.44
N ALA A 34 -19.98 -7.92 6.80
CA ALA A 34 -21.25 -8.62 6.85
C ALA A 34 -21.41 -9.69 5.77
N ASP A 35 -21.88 -10.88 6.12
CA ASP A 35 -22.14 -11.99 5.20
C ASP A 35 -23.17 -11.67 4.12
N PHE A 36 -23.91 -10.57 4.29
CA PHE A 36 -24.96 -10.13 3.38
C PHE A 36 -24.85 -8.64 3.10
N VAL A 37 -24.73 -8.29 1.82
CA VAL A 37 -24.62 -6.91 1.34
C VAL A 37 -25.82 -6.57 0.51
N THR A 38 -26.62 -5.59 0.94
CA THR A 38 -27.80 -5.17 0.17
C THR A 38 -27.40 -4.50 -1.14
N ILE A 39 -28.14 -4.78 -2.22
CA ILE A 39 -27.89 -4.13 -3.52
C ILE A 39 -28.03 -2.60 -3.39
N ARG A 40 -28.96 -2.11 -2.57
CA ARG A 40 -29.13 -0.66 -2.35
C ARG A 40 -27.85 -0.03 -1.81
N HIS A 41 -27.25 -0.63 -0.80
CA HIS A 41 -25.98 -0.14 -0.21
C HIS A 41 -24.87 -0.19 -1.24
N LEU A 42 -24.71 -1.33 -1.91
CA LEU A 42 -23.68 -1.52 -2.95
C LEU A 42 -23.80 -0.47 -4.06
N LEU A 43 -25.01 -0.27 -4.62
CA LEU A 43 -25.21 0.70 -5.69
C LEU A 43 -24.92 2.14 -5.26
N ALA A 44 -25.23 2.49 -3.98
CA ALA A 44 -24.91 3.80 -3.42
C ALA A 44 -23.41 4.03 -3.31
N GLU A 45 -22.65 3.03 -2.83
CA GLU A 45 -21.19 3.11 -2.64
C GLU A 45 -20.41 3.14 -3.96
N VAL A 46 -20.78 2.27 -4.92
CA VAL A 46 -20.05 2.20 -6.18
C VAL A 46 -20.57 3.19 -7.24
N GLY A 47 -21.73 3.81 -7.03
CA GLY A 47 -22.35 4.76 -7.97
C GLY A 47 -22.82 4.11 -9.28
N TRP A 48 -23.28 2.84 -9.25
CA TRP A 48 -23.66 2.10 -10.44
C TRP A 48 -25.17 1.99 -10.61
N THR A 49 -25.58 1.73 -11.87
CA THR A 49 -26.94 1.26 -12.16
C THR A 49 -27.08 -0.22 -11.82
N ARG A 50 -28.32 -0.66 -11.55
CA ARG A 50 -28.62 -2.08 -11.30
C ARG A 50 -28.22 -2.99 -12.48
N TYR A 51 -28.33 -2.50 -13.70
CA TYR A 51 -27.93 -3.22 -14.90
C TYR A 51 -26.41 -3.47 -14.93
N ARG A 52 -25.59 -2.41 -14.72
CA ARG A 52 -24.12 -2.49 -14.68
C ARG A 52 -23.65 -3.44 -13.58
N PHE A 53 -24.27 -3.35 -12.39
CA PHE A 53 -24.01 -4.28 -11.28
C PHE A 53 -24.31 -5.72 -11.67
N GLY A 54 -25.48 -6.00 -12.26
CA GLY A 54 -25.85 -7.37 -12.68
C GLY A 54 -24.88 -7.96 -13.69
N GLN A 55 -24.42 -7.16 -14.65
CA GLN A 55 -23.41 -7.60 -15.62
C GLN A 55 -22.05 -7.86 -14.97
N ALA A 56 -21.60 -6.97 -14.10
CA ALA A 56 -20.33 -7.14 -13.39
C ALA A 56 -20.35 -8.38 -12.49
N LEU A 57 -21.44 -8.61 -11.74
CA LEU A 57 -21.56 -9.78 -10.87
C LEU A 57 -21.58 -11.09 -11.67
N ALA A 58 -22.42 -11.19 -12.71
CA ALA A 58 -22.49 -12.39 -13.54
C ALA A 58 -21.16 -12.70 -14.23
N GLY A 59 -20.45 -11.68 -14.74
CA GLY A 59 -19.13 -11.84 -15.32
C GLY A 59 -18.09 -12.28 -14.27
N LEU A 60 -18.12 -11.68 -13.07
CA LEU A 60 -17.24 -12.05 -11.97
C LEU A 60 -17.46 -13.50 -11.53
N GLU A 61 -18.71 -13.93 -11.33
CA GLU A 61 -19.03 -15.31 -10.97
C GLU A 61 -18.51 -16.31 -12.01
N GLN A 62 -18.65 -15.99 -13.30
CA GLN A 62 -18.13 -16.83 -14.39
C GLN A 62 -16.60 -16.93 -14.35
N ASP A 63 -15.90 -15.80 -14.14
CA ASP A 63 -14.44 -15.76 -14.11
C ASP A 63 -13.90 -16.48 -12.89
N LEU A 64 -14.50 -16.31 -11.71
CA LEU A 64 -14.12 -17.03 -10.48
C LEU A 64 -14.30 -18.52 -10.64
N LYS A 65 -15.40 -18.98 -11.25
CA LYS A 65 -15.63 -20.39 -11.54
C LYS A 65 -14.61 -20.97 -12.52
N LYS A 66 -14.16 -20.17 -13.49
CA LYS A 66 -13.12 -20.57 -14.45
C LYS A 66 -11.76 -20.72 -13.78
N LEU A 67 -11.40 -19.78 -12.89
CA LEU A 67 -10.12 -19.75 -12.20
C LEU A 67 -10.00 -20.77 -11.08
N TRP A 68 -11.12 -21.02 -10.38
CA TRP A 68 -11.19 -21.94 -9.24
C TRP A 68 -12.41 -22.87 -9.35
N PRO A 69 -12.40 -23.82 -10.30
CA PRO A 69 -13.55 -24.66 -10.59
C PRO A 69 -14.01 -25.54 -9.41
N GLU A 70 -13.08 -25.90 -8.52
CA GLU A 70 -13.34 -26.76 -7.35
C GLU A 70 -13.80 -25.98 -6.11
N GLN A 71 -13.75 -24.63 -6.14
CA GLN A 71 -14.18 -23.82 -5.00
C GLN A 71 -15.69 -23.54 -5.06
N PRO A 72 -16.37 -23.48 -3.91
CA PRO A 72 -17.73 -23.00 -3.85
C PRO A 72 -17.80 -21.52 -4.27
N PRO A 73 -18.97 -21.03 -4.71
CA PRO A 73 -19.12 -19.62 -5.07
C PRO A 73 -18.89 -18.71 -3.85
N ALA A 74 -17.93 -17.77 -3.98
CA ALA A 74 -17.66 -16.79 -2.95
C ALA A 74 -18.76 -15.72 -2.84
N PHE A 75 -19.49 -15.49 -3.92
CA PHE A 75 -20.57 -14.52 -4.03
C PHE A 75 -21.78 -15.15 -4.67
N ALA A 76 -22.96 -14.89 -4.14
CA ALA A 76 -24.22 -15.35 -4.74
C ALA A 76 -25.32 -14.33 -4.52
N LEU A 77 -26.13 -14.07 -5.54
CA LEU A 77 -27.39 -13.32 -5.34
C LEU A 77 -28.30 -14.12 -4.43
N ASP A 78 -28.88 -13.47 -3.42
CA ASP A 78 -29.89 -14.11 -2.59
C ASP A 78 -31.15 -14.43 -3.40
N ALA A 79 -31.97 -15.38 -2.91
CA ALA A 79 -33.19 -15.80 -3.58
C ALA A 79 -34.20 -14.67 -3.83
N SER A 80 -34.21 -13.63 -2.98
CA SER A 80 -35.07 -12.45 -3.11
C SER A 80 -34.48 -11.38 -4.05
N ARG A 81 -33.25 -11.56 -4.54
CA ARG A 81 -32.49 -10.60 -5.34
C ARG A 81 -32.37 -9.20 -4.70
N ARG A 82 -32.35 -9.13 -3.36
CA ARG A 82 -32.18 -7.91 -2.59
C ARG A 82 -30.76 -7.64 -2.15
N GLY A 83 -29.91 -8.67 -2.15
CA GLY A 83 -28.52 -8.57 -1.73
C GLY A 83 -27.63 -9.65 -2.34
N VAL A 84 -26.35 -9.56 -2.01
CA VAL A 84 -25.34 -10.54 -2.33
C VAL A 84 -24.90 -11.21 -1.04
N GLN A 85 -24.98 -12.53 -1.01
CA GLN A 85 -24.40 -13.35 0.03
C GLN A 85 -22.91 -13.47 -0.23
N VAL A 86 -22.08 -13.25 0.80
CA VAL A 86 -20.62 -13.35 0.75
C VAL A 86 -20.19 -14.53 1.62
N ASP A 87 -19.48 -15.49 1.05
CA ASP A 87 -18.91 -16.60 1.82
C ASP A 87 -17.42 -16.33 2.12
N TYR A 88 -17.12 -15.83 3.30
CA TYR A 88 -15.75 -15.52 3.74
C TYR A 88 -14.86 -16.74 3.97
N ARG A 89 -15.40 -17.93 3.96
CA ARG A 89 -14.62 -19.17 4.02
C ARG A 89 -13.90 -19.45 2.69
N VAL A 90 -14.39 -18.82 1.61
CA VAL A 90 -13.77 -18.89 0.30
C VAL A 90 -12.69 -17.81 0.22
N LEU A 91 -11.44 -18.23 0.26
CA LEU A 91 -10.31 -17.32 0.11
C LEU A 91 -10.12 -16.97 -1.37
N LEU A 92 -10.39 -15.71 -1.71
CA LEU A 92 -10.18 -15.21 -3.06
C LEU A 92 -8.81 -14.52 -3.16
N ASP A 93 -8.00 -15.01 -4.09
CA ASP A 93 -6.78 -14.32 -4.49
C ASP A 93 -7.12 -13.24 -5.54
N VAL A 94 -7.46 -12.04 -5.05
CA VAL A 94 -7.80 -10.88 -5.89
C VAL A 94 -6.62 -10.48 -6.78
N LYS A 95 -5.36 -10.74 -6.36
CA LYS A 95 -4.18 -10.46 -7.17
C LYS A 95 -4.11 -11.38 -8.38
N ARG A 96 -4.37 -12.68 -8.19
CA ARG A 96 -4.44 -13.63 -9.29
C ARG A 96 -5.55 -13.29 -10.28
N LEU A 97 -6.73 -12.93 -9.79
CA LEU A 97 -7.83 -12.45 -10.65
C LEU A 97 -7.41 -11.21 -11.46
N THR A 98 -6.74 -10.26 -10.81
CA THR A 98 -6.23 -9.06 -11.47
C THR A 98 -5.18 -9.38 -12.52
N HIS A 99 -4.30 -10.34 -12.24
CA HIS A 99 -3.30 -10.83 -13.19
C HIS A 99 -3.94 -11.41 -14.46
N GLU A 100 -4.94 -12.29 -14.30
CA GLU A 100 -5.67 -12.87 -15.44
C GLU A 100 -6.33 -11.79 -16.33
N TYR A 101 -6.94 -10.78 -15.72
CA TYR A 101 -7.51 -9.66 -16.48
C TYR A 101 -6.44 -8.86 -17.24
N ARG A 102 -5.26 -8.68 -16.65
CA ARG A 102 -4.14 -8.00 -17.33
C ARG A 102 -3.62 -8.79 -18.51
N GLN A 103 -3.46 -10.10 -18.38
CA GLN A 103 -2.98 -10.96 -19.47
C GLN A 103 -3.92 -10.90 -20.69
N GLN A 104 -5.19 -10.60 -20.50
CA GLN A 104 -6.18 -10.47 -21.56
C GLN A 104 -6.33 -9.03 -22.09
N SER A 105 -5.68 -8.07 -21.45
CA SER A 105 -5.85 -6.64 -21.77
C SER A 105 -5.01 -6.22 -22.97
N ILE A 106 -5.68 -5.64 -23.97
CA ILE A 106 -5.05 -5.00 -25.13
C ILE A 106 -4.25 -3.76 -24.72
N ILE A 107 -4.70 -3.06 -23.69
CA ILE A 107 -3.99 -1.89 -23.14
C ILE A 107 -2.64 -2.34 -22.56
N TRP A 108 -2.65 -3.42 -21.78
CA TRP A 108 -1.44 -3.98 -21.18
C TRP A 108 -0.45 -4.49 -22.22
N ALA A 109 -0.93 -5.24 -23.19
CA ALA A 109 -0.11 -5.77 -24.28
C ALA A 109 0.57 -4.65 -25.09
N LEU A 110 -0.20 -3.63 -25.50
CA LEU A 110 0.33 -2.51 -26.29
C LEU A 110 1.33 -1.67 -25.47
N LEU A 111 1.05 -1.45 -24.20
CA LEU A 111 1.97 -0.71 -23.30
C LEU A 111 3.28 -1.48 -23.10
N GLY A 112 3.22 -2.81 -23.00
CA GLY A 112 4.40 -3.67 -22.90
C GLY A 112 5.28 -3.61 -24.14
N GLU A 113 4.70 -3.70 -25.35
CA GLU A 113 5.45 -3.58 -26.60
C GLU A 113 6.06 -2.18 -26.81
N ILE A 114 5.34 -1.12 -26.40
CA ILE A 114 5.84 0.25 -26.44
C ILE A 114 7.03 0.42 -25.48
N PHE A 115 6.93 -0.10 -24.26
CA PHE A 115 8.01 -0.04 -23.27
C PHE A 115 9.25 -0.82 -23.72
N ALA A 116 9.05 -2.01 -24.26
CA ALA A 116 10.12 -2.87 -24.76
C ALA A 116 10.69 -2.41 -26.11
N GLU A 117 10.06 -1.42 -26.76
CA GLU A 117 10.38 -0.93 -28.11
C GLU A 117 10.31 -2.03 -29.19
N THR A 118 9.42 -2.99 -28.98
CA THR A 118 9.16 -4.12 -29.90
C THR A 118 7.95 -3.91 -30.80
N PHE A 119 7.22 -2.81 -30.63
CA PHE A 119 6.05 -2.51 -31.45
C PHE A 119 6.44 -2.24 -32.91
N VAL A 120 5.99 -3.10 -33.82
CA VAL A 120 6.29 -3.01 -35.26
C VAL A 120 5.27 -2.14 -36.01
N SER A 121 4.01 -2.57 -36.02
CA SER A 121 2.90 -1.85 -36.66
C SER A 121 1.56 -2.22 -36.02
N TYR A 122 0.53 -1.40 -36.30
CA TYR A 122 -0.82 -1.70 -35.80
C TYR A 122 -1.42 -2.96 -36.44
N GLU A 123 -1.04 -3.28 -37.65
CA GLU A 123 -1.48 -4.46 -38.40
C GLU A 123 -0.91 -5.72 -37.73
N VAL A 124 0.40 -5.76 -37.47
CA VAL A 124 1.09 -6.87 -36.79
C VAL A 124 0.55 -7.01 -35.37
N PHE A 125 0.42 -5.92 -34.63
CA PHE A 125 -0.15 -5.95 -33.26
C PHE A 125 -1.57 -6.51 -33.25
N ALA A 126 -2.42 -6.06 -34.19
CA ALA A 126 -3.81 -6.52 -34.25
C ALA A 126 -3.92 -8.01 -34.58
N GLU A 127 -3.05 -8.53 -35.43
CA GLU A 127 -2.98 -9.96 -35.78
C GLU A 127 -2.48 -10.77 -34.56
N THR A 128 -1.39 -10.34 -33.92
CA THR A 128 -0.77 -11.03 -32.76
C THR A 128 -1.70 -11.11 -31.56
N HIS A 129 -2.43 -10.03 -31.28
CA HIS A 129 -3.30 -9.93 -30.10
C HIS A 129 -4.78 -10.14 -30.40
N HIS A 130 -5.13 -10.69 -31.58
CA HIS A 130 -6.51 -11.00 -32.00
C HIS A 130 -7.48 -9.82 -31.82
N THR A 131 -7.02 -8.61 -32.19
CA THR A 131 -7.80 -7.37 -32.11
C THR A 131 -7.92 -6.70 -33.48
N THR A 132 -8.31 -5.45 -33.54
CA THR A 132 -8.42 -4.70 -34.79
C THR A 132 -7.55 -3.44 -34.79
N VAL A 133 -7.08 -3.01 -35.95
CA VAL A 133 -6.28 -1.77 -36.11
C VAL A 133 -6.96 -0.54 -35.48
N PRO A 134 -8.28 -0.31 -35.68
CA PRO A 134 -8.97 0.80 -35.01
C PRO A 134 -8.93 0.72 -33.50
N ILE A 135 -9.10 -0.47 -32.91
CA ILE A 135 -9.01 -0.68 -31.45
C ILE A 135 -7.58 -0.38 -30.98
N ALA A 136 -6.56 -0.94 -31.60
CA ALA A 136 -5.16 -0.68 -31.24
C ALA A 136 -4.80 0.81 -31.26
N ARG A 137 -5.28 1.56 -32.30
CA ARG A 137 -5.09 3.01 -32.38
C ARG A 137 -5.83 3.78 -31.27
N ALA A 138 -7.05 3.37 -30.92
CA ALA A 138 -7.82 3.97 -29.82
C ALA A 138 -7.12 3.70 -28.48
N THR A 139 -6.64 2.48 -28.27
CA THR A 139 -5.86 2.08 -27.10
C THR A 139 -4.60 2.93 -26.94
N LYS A 140 -3.84 3.15 -28.03
CA LYS A 140 -2.67 4.06 -27.96
C LYS A 140 -3.05 5.46 -27.50
N LYS A 141 -4.16 6.03 -28.00
CA LYS A 141 -4.62 7.36 -27.56
C LYS A 141 -4.95 7.36 -26.06
N GLN A 142 -5.60 6.31 -25.56
CA GLN A 142 -5.89 6.15 -24.15
C GLN A 142 -4.59 6.09 -23.32
N ILE A 143 -3.62 5.29 -23.72
CA ILE A 143 -2.30 5.19 -23.08
C ILE A 143 -1.62 6.56 -23.07
N ALA A 144 -1.60 7.28 -24.20
CA ALA A 144 -0.96 8.60 -24.29
C ALA A 144 -1.57 9.62 -23.32
N VAL A 145 -2.90 9.61 -23.14
CA VAL A 145 -3.58 10.48 -22.15
C VAL A 145 -3.13 10.16 -20.73
N VAL A 146 -3.03 8.88 -20.39
CA VAL A 146 -2.60 8.46 -19.04
C VAL A 146 -1.13 8.81 -18.79
N LEU A 147 -0.24 8.50 -19.73
CA LEU A 147 1.18 8.81 -19.63
C LEU A 147 1.45 10.32 -19.53
N ALA A 148 0.68 11.14 -20.28
CA ALA A 148 0.83 12.60 -20.23
C ALA A 148 0.56 13.19 -18.84
N ARG A 149 -0.37 12.60 -18.08
CA ARG A 149 -0.66 13.00 -16.69
C ARG A 149 0.53 12.84 -15.76
N VAL A 150 1.41 11.92 -16.08
CA VAL A 150 2.61 11.62 -15.30
C VAL A 150 3.88 12.22 -15.92
N GLY A 151 3.72 13.16 -16.85
CA GLY A 151 4.85 13.83 -17.50
C GLY A 151 5.58 12.98 -18.55
N ILE A 152 4.99 11.84 -18.97
CA ILE A 152 5.56 10.98 -20.02
C ILE A 152 4.79 11.22 -21.32
N THR A 153 5.48 11.59 -22.38
CA THR A 153 4.89 11.82 -23.69
C THR A 153 5.07 10.57 -24.57
N LEU A 154 3.97 10.01 -25.06
CA LEU A 154 4.00 8.97 -26.08
C LEU A 154 3.96 9.60 -27.46
N THR A 155 5.05 9.47 -28.21
CA THR A 155 5.17 10.08 -29.54
C THR A 155 4.32 9.36 -30.61
N ARG A 156 4.23 9.98 -31.79
CA ARG A 156 3.62 9.32 -32.95
C ARG A 156 4.34 8.03 -33.37
N HIS A 157 5.65 7.95 -33.14
CA HIS A 157 6.49 6.80 -33.45
C HIS A 157 6.60 5.77 -32.31
N ASN A 158 5.72 5.86 -31.32
CA ASN A 158 5.62 4.98 -30.13
C ASN A 158 6.81 5.06 -29.16
N ALA A 159 7.66 6.08 -29.25
CA ALA A 159 8.71 6.34 -28.30
C ALA A 159 8.15 7.03 -27.04
N LEU A 160 8.67 6.65 -25.87
CA LEU A 160 8.40 7.30 -24.59
C LEU A 160 9.41 8.42 -24.39
N ILE A 161 8.94 9.66 -24.24
CA ILE A 161 9.77 10.85 -23.99
C ILE A 161 9.37 11.46 -22.66
N GLY A 162 10.35 11.75 -21.80
CA GLY A 162 10.17 12.36 -20.50
C GLY A 162 11.44 12.22 -19.69
N ASP A 163 11.40 12.60 -18.42
CA ASP A 163 12.45 12.31 -17.48
C ASP A 163 12.62 10.79 -17.32
N GLU A 164 13.83 10.28 -17.55
CA GLU A 164 14.08 8.84 -17.56
C GLU A 164 13.84 8.20 -16.17
N THR A 165 14.13 8.93 -15.11
CA THR A 165 13.85 8.45 -13.74
C THR A 165 12.34 8.29 -13.52
N THR A 166 11.55 9.19 -14.08
CA THR A 166 10.09 9.13 -14.09
C THR A 166 9.58 7.92 -14.83
N ILE A 167 10.08 7.68 -16.04
CA ILE A 167 9.68 6.52 -16.86
C ILE A 167 9.97 5.23 -16.10
N ARG A 168 11.16 5.07 -15.54
CA ARG A 168 11.55 3.85 -14.80
C ARG A 168 10.70 3.63 -13.56
N VAL A 169 10.49 4.67 -12.75
CA VAL A 169 9.66 4.57 -11.53
C VAL A 169 8.20 4.25 -11.87
N PHE A 170 7.67 4.86 -12.94
CA PHE A 170 6.32 4.57 -13.40
C PHE A 170 6.15 3.09 -13.78
N PHE A 171 7.03 2.58 -14.66
CA PHE A 171 6.94 1.20 -15.10
C PHE A 171 7.26 0.21 -13.97
N PHE A 172 8.21 0.53 -13.08
CA PHE A 172 8.47 -0.29 -11.91
C PHE A 172 7.24 -0.41 -11.00
N GLY A 173 6.58 0.71 -10.68
CA GLY A 173 5.36 0.71 -9.89
C GLY A 173 4.24 -0.10 -10.54
N LEU A 174 4.01 0.11 -11.83
CA LEU A 174 2.99 -0.58 -12.61
C LEU A 174 3.25 -2.09 -12.70
N MET A 175 4.46 -2.49 -13.02
CA MET A 175 4.84 -3.89 -13.16
C MET A 175 4.88 -4.60 -11.81
N ARG A 176 5.36 -3.97 -10.75
CA ARG A 176 5.37 -4.54 -9.40
C ARG A 176 3.95 -4.84 -8.90
N GLU A 177 2.98 -4.00 -9.22
CA GLU A 177 1.57 -4.27 -8.90
C GLU A 177 0.96 -5.35 -9.81
N ALA A 178 1.49 -5.46 -11.04
CA ALA A 178 0.97 -6.39 -12.04
C ALA A 178 1.39 -7.84 -11.82
N TYR A 179 2.62 -8.07 -11.33
CA TYR A 179 3.19 -9.41 -11.27
C TYR A 179 3.00 -10.02 -9.90
N VAL A 180 2.17 -11.05 -9.87
CA VAL A 180 1.90 -11.88 -8.68
C VAL A 180 2.76 -13.13 -8.71
N ASP A 181 3.10 -13.61 -9.91
CA ASP A 181 3.94 -14.79 -10.14
C ASP A 181 5.39 -14.41 -10.46
N GLN A 182 6.31 -15.34 -10.27
CA GLN A 182 7.76 -15.13 -10.36
C GLN A 182 8.28 -14.80 -11.77
N GLU A 183 7.45 -14.93 -12.81
CA GLU A 183 7.86 -14.64 -14.18
C GLU A 183 7.69 -13.15 -14.51
N ILE A 184 8.80 -12.45 -14.61
CA ILE A 184 8.82 -11.09 -15.16
C ILE A 184 8.56 -11.12 -16.68
N PRO A 185 7.83 -10.13 -17.23
CA PRO A 185 7.38 -10.13 -18.65
C PRO A 185 8.49 -9.72 -19.61
N PHE A 186 9.65 -10.31 -19.46
CA PHE A 186 10.81 -9.97 -20.25
C PHE A 186 11.36 -11.21 -20.98
N PRO A 187 12.06 -11.03 -22.10
CA PRO A 187 12.70 -12.13 -22.83
C PRO A 187 13.57 -13.01 -21.94
N ALA A 188 13.69 -14.29 -22.26
CA ALA A 188 14.43 -15.27 -21.47
C ALA A 188 15.88 -14.83 -21.16
N GLU A 189 16.56 -14.24 -22.13
CA GLU A 189 17.92 -13.71 -21.91
C GLU A 189 17.96 -12.63 -20.85
N MET A 190 17.01 -11.70 -20.85
CA MET A 190 16.91 -10.66 -19.84
C MET A 190 16.59 -11.22 -18.46
N ARG A 191 15.75 -12.23 -18.37
CA ARG A 191 15.45 -12.94 -17.11
C ARG A 191 16.72 -13.59 -16.51
N ILE A 192 17.53 -14.23 -17.33
CA ILE A 192 18.80 -14.84 -16.90
C ILE A 192 19.75 -13.76 -16.37
N ARG A 193 19.87 -12.63 -17.08
CA ARG A 193 20.71 -11.50 -16.66
C ARG A 193 20.19 -10.85 -15.37
N ALA A 194 18.88 -10.72 -15.23
CA ALA A 194 18.25 -10.20 -14.02
C ALA A 194 18.53 -11.10 -12.80
N GLU A 195 18.52 -12.42 -12.97
CA GLU A 195 18.84 -13.35 -11.90
C GLU A 195 20.31 -13.26 -11.46
N ALA A 196 21.23 -13.17 -12.40
CA ALA A 196 22.65 -12.93 -12.09
C ALA A 196 22.85 -11.61 -11.33
N ALA A 197 22.19 -10.53 -11.78
CA ALA A 197 22.24 -9.24 -11.12
C ALA A 197 21.64 -9.25 -9.70
N VAL A 198 20.57 -10.02 -9.44
CA VAL A 198 20.01 -10.20 -8.10
C VAL A 198 21.07 -10.73 -7.15
N THR A 199 21.79 -11.79 -7.55
CA THR A 199 22.84 -12.41 -6.71
C THR A 199 23.93 -11.39 -6.37
N GLU A 200 24.42 -10.65 -7.37
CA GLU A 200 25.44 -9.63 -7.16
C GLU A 200 24.94 -8.47 -6.28
N ILE A 201 23.73 -7.98 -6.51
CA ILE A 201 23.14 -6.89 -5.72
C ILE A 201 22.94 -7.31 -4.26
N LEU A 202 22.42 -8.52 -4.01
CA LEU A 202 22.27 -9.02 -2.65
C LEU A 202 23.60 -9.10 -1.92
N ALA A 203 24.65 -9.55 -2.61
CA ALA A 203 26.00 -9.63 -2.04
C ALA A 203 26.59 -8.24 -1.76
N LEU A 204 26.51 -7.31 -2.72
CA LEU A 204 27.03 -5.94 -2.58
C LEU A 204 26.38 -5.17 -1.42
N TYR A 205 25.07 -5.31 -1.26
CA TYR A 205 24.31 -4.62 -0.21
C TYR A 205 24.14 -5.45 1.06
N GLN A 206 24.65 -6.67 1.11
CA GLN A 206 24.50 -7.60 2.25
C GLN A 206 23.03 -7.78 2.66
N LEU A 207 22.14 -7.86 1.68
CA LEU A 207 20.71 -7.99 1.93
C LEU A 207 20.32 -9.43 2.28
N PRO A 208 19.32 -9.63 3.17
CA PRO A 208 18.80 -10.96 3.43
C PRO A 208 18.12 -11.54 2.19
N GLU A 209 18.32 -12.84 1.95
CA GLU A 209 17.68 -13.56 0.86
C GLU A 209 16.19 -13.80 1.13
N ARG A 210 15.34 -12.86 0.71
CA ARG A 210 13.89 -12.98 0.75
C ARG A 210 13.33 -13.00 -0.66
N GLU A 211 12.43 -13.93 -0.98
CA GLU A 211 11.88 -14.05 -2.34
C GLU A 211 11.17 -12.78 -2.81
N THR A 212 10.45 -12.09 -1.93
CA THR A 212 9.81 -10.80 -2.27
C THR A 212 10.83 -9.71 -2.61
N THR A 213 11.99 -9.68 -1.94
CA THR A 213 13.10 -8.76 -2.23
C THR A 213 13.77 -9.12 -3.55
N LYS A 214 14.07 -10.42 -3.76
CA LYS A 214 14.63 -10.91 -5.02
C LYS A 214 13.73 -10.55 -6.21
N GLN A 215 12.44 -10.80 -6.11
CA GLN A 215 11.48 -10.47 -7.15
C GLN A 215 11.44 -8.97 -7.48
N ALA A 216 11.45 -8.13 -6.46
CA ALA A 216 11.45 -6.69 -6.66
C ALA A 216 12.76 -6.19 -7.31
N ILE A 217 13.91 -6.74 -6.91
CA ILE A 217 15.22 -6.44 -7.53
C ILE A 217 15.26 -6.93 -8.98
N ARG A 218 14.78 -8.16 -9.27
CA ARG A 218 14.66 -8.66 -10.65
C ARG A 218 13.88 -7.71 -11.54
N MET A 219 12.72 -7.26 -11.05
CA MET A 219 11.87 -6.34 -11.79
C MET A 219 12.55 -5.00 -12.02
N GLN A 220 13.15 -4.43 -11.00
CA GLN A 220 13.84 -3.15 -11.09
C GLN A 220 15.04 -3.24 -12.05
N PHE A 221 15.82 -4.31 -11.96
CA PHE A 221 16.93 -4.54 -12.85
C PHE A 221 16.49 -4.75 -14.30
N ALA A 222 15.44 -5.55 -14.54
CA ALA A 222 14.94 -5.79 -15.88
C ALA A 222 14.46 -4.51 -16.56
N ILE A 223 13.76 -3.63 -15.82
CA ILE A 223 13.34 -2.30 -16.32
C ILE A 223 14.58 -1.45 -16.61
N TRP A 224 15.51 -1.38 -15.68
CA TRP A 224 16.74 -0.63 -15.80
C TRP A 224 17.58 -1.08 -17.01
N TYR A 225 17.83 -2.39 -17.12
CA TYR A 225 18.55 -2.99 -18.21
C TYR A 225 17.87 -2.77 -19.58
N SER A 226 16.55 -2.97 -19.66
CA SER A 226 15.77 -2.72 -20.89
C SER A 226 15.95 -1.29 -21.41
N ARG A 227 15.92 -0.32 -20.51
CA ARG A 227 16.10 1.09 -20.87
C ARG A 227 17.54 1.37 -21.32
N LEU A 228 18.53 0.83 -20.65
CA LEU A 228 19.95 1.02 -21.01
C LEU A 228 20.31 0.40 -22.35
N VAL A 229 19.83 -0.81 -22.64
CA VAL A 229 20.05 -1.48 -23.94
C VAL A 229 19.43 -0.70 -25.08
N ASN A 230 18.30 -0.05 -24.85
CA ASN A 230 17.62 0.82 -25.81
C ASN A 230 18.16 2.27 -25.79
N HIS A 231 19.37 2.48 -25.27
CA HIS A 231 20.08 3.77 -25.24
C HIS A 231 19.39 4.88 -24.43
N HIS A 232 18.54 4.53 -23.47
CA HIS A 232 17.91 5.47 -22.54
C HIS A 232 18.65 5.55 -21.22
N ALA A 233 19.80 6.19 -21.23
CA ALA A 233 20.56 6.45 -20.02
C ALA A 233 20.07 7.74 -19.34
N ILE A 234 20.17 7.78 -18.01
CA ILE A 234 19.84 8.96 -17.21
C ILE A 234 20.80 10.11 -17.55
N MET A 235 20.25 11.24 -17.97
CA MET A 235 21.02 12.44 -18.24
C MET A 235 21.41 13.15 -16.94
N ALA A 236 22.53 13.90 -16.96
CA ALA A 236 22.99 14.64 -15.78
C ALA A 236 21.95 15.66 -15.25
N THR A 237 21.09 16.16 -16.12
CA THR A 237 20.00 17.09 -15.79
C THR A 237 18.76 16.41 -15.22
N GLU A 238 18.64 15.10 -15.38
CA GLU A 238 17.50 14.27 -14.93
C GLU A 238 17.75 13.64 -13.57
N MET A 239 19.03 13.49 -13.18
CA MET A 239 19.33 13.10 -11.81
C MET A 239 18.64 14.08 -10.88
N PRO A 240 17.77 13.58 -9.98
CA PRO A 240 17.24 14.44 -8.94
C PRO A 240 18.43 15.18 -8.34
N PRO A 241 18.51 16.52 -8.38
CA PRO A 241 19.69 17.29 -7.94
C PRO A 241 20.01 17.08 -6.46
N LEU A 242 19.53 16.03 -5.88
CA LEU A 242 19.26 15.83 -4.48
C LEU A 242 19.74 14.50 -3.96
N PHE A 243 20.10 13.54 -4.85
CA PHE A 243 20.56 12.27 -4.33
C PHE A 243 22.04 12.33 -3.90
N VAL A 244 22.88 13.00 -4.67
CA VAL A 244 24.28 13.21 -4.28
C VAL A 244 24.41 14.13 -3.05
N PRO A 245 23.58 15.20 -2.88
CA PRO A 245 23.53 15.98 -1.65
C PRO A 245 22.65 15.38 -0.55
N LEU A 246 21.96 14.26 -0.75
CA LEU A 246 21.07 13.67 0.25
C LEU A 246 21.84 12.94 1.34
N ILE A 247 22.82 12.14 0.95
CA ILE A 247 23.66 11.37 1.86
C ILE A 247 25.15 11.65 1.65
N ASN A 248 25.87 11.70 2.77
CA ASN A 248 27.32 11.68 2.77
C ASN A 248 27.76 10.25 2.52
N TRP A 249 28.43 9.99 1.42
CA TRP A 249 28.90 8.67 1.09
C TRP A 249 30.04 8.24 2.00
N ASP A 250 29.88 7.12 2.67
CA ASP A 250 30.94 6.43 3.41
C ASP A 250 31.68 5.45 2.49
N GLU A 251 32.68 4.77 3.04
CA GLU A 251 33.49 3.79 2.32
C GLU A 251 32.64 2.66 1.73
N GLN A 252 31.60 2.20 2.45
CA GLN A 252 30.70 1.16 1.96
C GLN A 252 29.93 1.62 0.72
N HIS A 253 29.42 2.86 0.70
CA HIS A 253 28.73 3.40 -0.48
C HIS A 253 29.67 3.53 -1.69
N HIS A 254 30.92 3.94 -1.48
CA HIS A 254 31.92 3.97 -2.55
C HIS A 254 32.20 2.58 -3.12
N GLN A 255 32.33 1.57 -2.28
CA GLN A 255 32.53 0.19 -2.71
C GLN A 255 31.31 -0.35 -3.47
N ILE A 256 30.10 -0.12 -2.99
CA ILE A 256 28.85 -0.49 -3.66
C ILE A 256 28.75 0.18 -5.03
N HIS A 257 29.03 1.49 -5.10
CA HIS A 257 29.02 2.22 -6.36
C HIS A 257 30.01 1.63 -7.37
N ALA A 258 31.26 1.37 -6.96
CA ALA A 258 32.25 0.75 -7.80
C ALA A 258 31.82 -0.65 -8.27
N GLY A 259 31.25 -1.47 -7.38
CA GLY A 259 30.71 -2.78 -7.71
C GLY A 259 29.60 -2.72 -8.74
N LEU A 260 28.64 -1.79 -8.58
CA LEU A 260 27.55 -1.59 -9.55
C LEU A 260 28.09 -1.14 -10.93
N VAL A 261 29.07 -0.24 -10.97
CA VAL A 261 29.71 0.16 -12.23
C VAL A 261 30.36 -1.03 -12.91
N MET A 262 31.08 -1.88 -12.16
CA MET A 262 31.69 -3.09 -12.70
C MET A 262 30.63 -4.08 -13.21
N MET A 263 29.59 -4.32 -12.44
CA MET A 263 28.48 -5.18 -12.85
C MET A 263 27.86 -4.70 -14.17
N MET A 264 27.54 -3.41 -14.29
CA MET A 264 26.93 -2.86 -15.51
C MET A 264 27.82 -3.02 -16.74
N ARG A 265 29.15 -2.91 -16.62
CA ARG A 265 30.06 -3.12 -17.73
C ARG A 265 29.98 -4.52 -18.36
N HIS A 266 29.50 -5.51 -17.61
CA HIS A 266 29.28 -6.86 -18.16
C HIS A 266 28.00 -6.94 -19.01
N PHE A 267 27.12 -5.95 -18.90
CA PHE A 267 25.80 -5.99 -19.55
C PHE A 267 25.64 -4.94 -20.66
N VAL A 268 26.27 -3.77 -20.53
CA VAL A 268 26.15 -2.66 -21.48
C VAL A 268 27.49 -1.99 -21.73
N ASP A 269 27.71 -1.60 -22.98
CA ASP A 269 28.89 -0.81 -23.39
C ASP A 269 28.54 0.67 -23.38
N LEU A 270 28.77 1.34 -22.25
CA LEU A 270 28.49 2.76 -22.06
C LEU A 270 29.70 3.48 -21.47
N PRO A 271 29.84 4.81 -21.71
CA PRO A 271 30.91 5.61 -21.12
C PRO A 271 30.90 5.56 -19.59
N ASN A 272 32.09 5.57 -18.97
CA ASN A 272 32.23 5.49 -17.51
C ASN A 272 31.41 6.56 -16.75
N ALA A 273 31.32 7.78 -17.28
CA ALA A 273 30.53 8.84 -16.67
C ALA A 273 29.02 8.55 -16.67
N VAL A 274 28.53 7.79 -17.65
CA VAL A 274 27.14 7.34 -17.71
C VAL A 274 26.93 6.21 -16.70
N LEU A 275 27.83 5.21 -16.70
CA LEU A 275 27.76 4.10 -15.73
C LEU A 275 27.82 4.57 -14.28
N ALA A 276 28.63 5.59 -13.99
CA ALA A 276 28.71 6.20 -12.66
C ALA A 276 27.35 6.80 -12.23
N ARG A 277 26.70 7.57 -13.10
CA ARG A 277 25.35 8.12 -12.83
C ARG A 277 24.30 7.03 -12.65
N GLU A 278 24.37 6.00 -13.48
CA GLU A 278 23.44 4.87 -13.37
C GLU A 278 23.62 4.11 -12.04
N ALA A 279 24.85 3.97 -11.55
CA ALA A 279 25.13 3.40 -10.23
C ALA A 279 24.60 4.28 -9.09
N GLU A 280 24.76 5.61 -9.19
CA GLU A 280 24.16 6.56 -8.25
C GLU A 280 22.64 6.43 -8.21
N TYR A 281 21.99 6.36 -9.38
CA TYR A 281 20.56 6.12 -9.47
C TYR A 281 20.14 4.78 -8.85
N ALA A 282 20.90 3.72 -9.09
CA ALA A 282 20.61 2.40 -8.52
C ALA A 282 20.64 2.42 -6.98
N ILE A 283 21.65 3.06 -6.38
CA ILE A 283 21.73 3.24 -4.92
C ILE A 283 20.52 4.03 -4.42
N ALA A 284 20.17 5.15 -5.09
CA ALA A 284 19.01 5.95 -4.80
C ALA A 284 17.73 5.14 -4.81
N SER A 285 17.51 4.41 -5.88
CA SER A 285 16.29 3.63 -6.09
C SER A 285 16.15 2.50 -5.06
N MET A 286 17.25 1.90 -4.61
CA MET A 286 17.26 0.87 -3.56
C MET A 286 16.84 1.42 -2.20
N TYR A 287 17.30 2.64 -1.83
CA TYR A 287 16.82 3.31 -0.63
C TYR A 287 15.34 3.65 -0.71
N VAL A 288 14.91 4.21 -1.84
CA VAL A 288 13.50 4.60 -2.06
C VAL A 288 12.56 3.40 -2.09
N ALA A 289 13.03 2.25 -2.59
CA ALA A 289 12.29 1.00 -2.56
C ALA A 289 12.25 0.36 -1.16
N GLY A 290 13.06 0.85 -0.22
CA GLY A 290 13.14 0.35 1.15
C GLY A 290 13.99 -0.92 1.29
N PHE A 291 14.76 -1.31 0.27
CA PHE A 291 15.59 -2.53 0.33
C PHE A 291 16.80 -2.37 1.24
N LEU A 292 17.33 -1.16 1.34
CA LEU A 292 18.49 -0.85 2.20
C LEU A 292 18.12 -0.48 3.63
N GLY A 293 16.82 -0.54 3.96
CA GLY A 293 16.32 -0.08 5.23
C GLY A 293 16.26 1.45 5.36
N PRO A 294 16.10 1.97 6.58
CA PRO A 294 16.08 3.40 6.83
C PRO A 294 17.47 4.01 6.57
N ILE A 295 17.49 5.23 6.01
CA ILE A 295 18.73 5.97 5.85
C ILE A 295 19.23 6.40 7.25
N PRO A 296 20.44 5.98 7.66
CA PRO A 296 20.98 6.41 8.95
C PRO A 296 21.07 7.92 9.05
N ALA A 297 20.61 8.50 10.15
CA ALA A 297 20.64 9.95 10.34
C ALA A 297 22.05 10.57 10.20
N THR A 298 23.07 9.80 10.54
CA THR A 298 24.49 10.19 10.41
C THR A 298 24.94 10.35 8.95
N LEU A 299 24.26 9.71 8.02
CA LEU A 299 24.54 9.81 6.58
C LEU A 299 23.79 10.95 5.91
N LEU A 300 22.71 11.49 6.54
CA LEU A 300 21.95 12.58 5.96
C LEU A 300 22.78 13.87 5.93
N THR A 301 22.77 14.54 4.78
CA THR A 301 23.36 15.88 4.68
C THR A 301 22.51 16.91 5.46
N GLU A 302 23.10 18.02 5.81
CA GLU A 302 22.38 19.13 6.46
C GLU A 302 21.18 19.61 5.62
N THR A 303 21.35 19.65 4.29
CA THR A 303 20.27 20.02 3.36
C THR A 303 19.12 19.01 3.38
N ALA A 304 19.42 17.73 3.40
CA ALA A 304 18.41 16.67 3.52
C ALA A 304 17.69 16.75 4.86
N THR A 305 18.43 16.87 5.95
CA THR A 305 17.87 17.01 7.30
C THR A 305 16.89 18.18 7.39
N ARG A 306 17.27 19.34 6.82
CA ARG A 306 16.39 20.52 6.79
C ARG A 306 15.12 20.29 5.98
N LYS A 307 15.19 19.58 4.85
CA LYS A 307 14.01 19.25 4.02
C LYS A 307 13.10 18.20 4.65
N LEU A 308 13.66 17.29 5.47
CA LEU A 308 12.89 16.27 6.19
C LEU A 308 12.28 16.82 7.49
N GLN A 309 12.77 17.94 8.02
CA GLN A 309 12.28 18.54 9.25
C GLN A 309 10.77 18.78 9.32
N PRO A 310 10.07 19.24 8.26
CA PRO A 310 8.62 19.44 8.30
C PRO A 310 7.84 18.18 8.70
N PHE A 311 8.30 16.99 8.30
CA PHE A 311 7.64 15.73 8.64
C PHE A 311 7.68 15.46 10.15
N SER A 312 8.86 15.56 10.76
CA SER A 312 9.02 15.32 12.20
C SER A 312 8.33 16.39 13.04
N THR A 313 8.45 17.67 12.66
CA THR A 313 7.84 18.79 13.37
C THR A 313 6.32 18.72 13.34
N THR A 314 5.75 18.39 12.16
CA THR A 314 4.30 18.27 12.01
C THR A 314 3.79 17.05 12.77
N MET A 315 4.43 15.89 12.65
CA MET A 315 4.05 14.68 13.38
C MET A 315 4.04 14.93 14.88
N LYS A 316 5.11 15.50 15.42
CA LYS A 316 5.21 15.79 16.86
C LYS A 316 4.07 16.69 17.32
N ARG A 317 3.86 17.81 16.65
CA ARG A 317 2.85 18.80 17.02
C ARG A 317 1.42 18.22 16.97
N GLU A 318 1.06 17.54 15.89
CA GLU A 318 -0.29 17.00 15.74
C GLU A 318 -0.55 15.81 16.66
N PHE A 319 0.48 15.00 16.94
CA PHE A 319 0.41 13.95 17.96
C PHE A 319 0.14 14.55 19.34
N GLU A 320 0.93 15.55 19.75
CA GLU A 320 0.78 16.21 21.06
C GLU A 320 -0.57 16.93 21.19
N THR A 321 -1.10 17.47 20.08
CA THR A 321 -2.43 18.09 20.05
C THR A 321 -3.54 17.08 20.27
N VAL A 322 -3.49 15.92 19.63
CA VAL A 322 -4.55 14.90 19.74
C VAL A 322 -4.46 14.11 21.03
N MET A 323 -3.22 13.81 21.47
CA MET A 323 -2.99 12.95 22.64
C MET A 323 -2.94 13.74 23.95
N HIS A 324 -2.83 15.08 23.92
CA HIS A 324 -2.58 15.95 25.08
C HIS A 324 -1.38 15.50 25.93
N GLN A 325 -0.42 14.82 25.28
CA GLN A 325 0.79 14.27 25.90
C GLN A 325 1.98 14.48 24.96
N ALA A 326 3.15 14.72 25.56
CA ALA A 326 4.36 14.90 24.79
C ALA A 326 4.79 13.60 24.10
N LEU A 327 5.16 13.68 22.84
CA LEU A 327 5.83 12.60 22.12
C LEU A 327 7.33 12.68 22.43
N ASP A 328 7.87 11.65 23.08
CA ASP A 328 9.29 11.63 23.42
C ASP A 328 10.18 11.60 22.16
N SER A 329 11.38 12.14 22.31
CA SER A 329 12.30 12.33 21.18
C SER A 329 12.84 11.03 20.60
N GLU A 330 12.94 9.98 21.41
CA GLU A 330 13.42 8.68 20.96
C GLU A 330 12.37 7.99 20.09
N THR A 331 11.13 7.91 20.55
CA THR A 331 9.98 7.38 19.79
C THR A 331 9.80 8.13 18.47
N LEU A 332 9.87 9.47 18.50
CA LEU A 332 9.79 10.28 17.28
C LEU A 332 10.94 9.94 16.31
N SER A 333 12.17 9.82 16.82
CA SER A 333 13.35 9.49 16.01
C SER A 333 13.21 8.11 15.35
N GLN A 334 12.77 7.09 16.10
CA GLN A 334 12.52 5.74 15.60
C GLN A 334 11.42 5.76 14.52
N MET A 335 10.33 6.47 14.75
CA MET A 335 9.25 6.62 13.77
C MET A 335 9.75 7.28 12.49
N MET A 336 10.49 8.38 12.58
CA MET A 336 11.03 9.10 11.45
C MET A 336 12.06 8.26 10.67
N ALA A 337 12.84 7.43 11.35
CA ALA A 337 13.75 6.50 10.71
C ALA A 337 13.01 5.47 9.84
N LEU A 338 11.94 4.87 10.35
CA LEU A 338 11.08 3.95 9.59
C LEU A 338 10.44 4.62 8.38
N LEU A 339 10.04 5.88 8.51
CA LEU A 339 9.39 6.66 7.44
C LEU A 339 10.37 7.30 6.46
N SER A 340 11.67 7.30 6.77
CA SER A 340 12.70 7.95 5.96
C SER A 340 12.67 7.57 4.48
N PRO A 341 12.57 6.29 4.06
CA PRO A 341 12.49 5.93 2.65
C PRO A 341 11.28 6.56 1.95
N THR A 342 10.14 6.63 2.63
CA THR A 342 8.91 7.21 2.09
C THR A 342 9.00 8.73 1.97
N HIS A 343 9.59 9.41 2.96
CA HIS A 343 9.81 10.85 2.91
C HIS A 343 10.80 11.24 1.81
N VAL A 344 11.90 10.48 1.68
CA VAL A 344 12.88 10.68 0.61
C VAL A 344 12.25 10.49 -0.75
N ARG A 345 11.49 9.40 -0.93
CA ARG A 345 10.74 9.16 -2.18
C ARG A 345 9.82 10.32 -2.51
N LEU A 346 9.08 10.85 -1.53
CA LEU A 346 8.15 11.95 -1.73
C LEU A 346 8.86 13.25 -2.17
N LEU A 347 10.03 13.55 -1.59
CA LEU A 347 10.74 14.81 -1.84
C LEU A 347 11.62 14.77 -3.10
N TYR A 348 12.17 13.63 -3.43
CA TYR A 348 13.24 13.52 -4.42
C TYR A 348 12.88 12.69 -5.65
N PHE A 349 11.92 11.79 -5.51
CA PHE A 349 11.35 11.03 -6.60
C PHE A 349 9.90 11.46 -6.74
N SER A 350 9.69 12.57 -7.43
CA SER A 350 8.41 13.27 -7.57
C SER A 350 7.26 12.42 -8.14
N HIS A 351 7.55 11.19 -8.49
CA HIS A 351 6.58 10.27 -9.07
C HIS A 351 6.38 9.10 -8.11
N LEU A 352 5.38 9.25 -7.31
CA LEU A 352 4.91 8.27 -6.36
C LEU A 352 4.22 7.18 -7.18
N GLY A 353 4.86 6.03 -7.33
CA GLY A 353 4.30 4.90 -8.06
C GLY A 353 2.87 4.57 -7.63
N PHE A 354 2.18 3.78 -8.43
CA PHE A 354 0.81 3.33 -8.16
C PHE A 354 0.70 2.77 -6.73
N ARG A 355 -0.17 3.39 -5.94
CA ARG A 355 -0.55 2.87 -4.63
C ARG A 355 -2.07 2.77 -4.57
N PRO A 356 -2.61 1.68 -4.04
CA PRO A 356 -4.05 1.59 -3.80
C PRO A 356 -4.48 2.71 -2.84
N MET A 357 -5.71 3.19 -3.00
CA MET A 357 -6.28 4.11 -2.02
C MET A 357 -6.35 3.42 -0.66
N PRO A 358 -5.90 4.07 0.41
CA PRO A 358 -5.98 3.49 1.74
C PRO A 358 -7.44 3.35 2.17
N ASP A 359 -7.75 2.25 2.86
CA ASP A 359 -9.05 2.05 3.47
C ASP A 359 -9.14 2.82 4.81
N VAL A 360 -9.30 4.14 4.68
CA VAL A 360 -9.40 5.05 5.83
C VAL A 360 -10.61 4.72 6.72
N VAL A 361 -11.70 4.24 6.13
CA VAL A 361 -12.92 3.89 6.88
C VAL A 361 -12.64 2.71 7.81
N ARG A 362 -12.05 1.64 7.28
CA ARG A 362 -11.66 0.49 8.07
C ARG A 362 -10.60 0.82 9.11
N ALA A 363 -9.62 1.64 8.73
CA ALA A 363 -8.59 2.11 9.66
C ALA A 363 -9.18 2.93 10.79
N LYS A 364 -10.16 3.82 10.50
CA LYS A 364 -10.85 4.62 11.52
C LYS A 364 -11.64 3.76 12.52
N HIS A 365 -12.24 2.66 12.07
CA HIS A 365 -12.90 1.72 12.97
C HIS A 365 -11.89 0.98 13.88
N ARG A 366 -10.76 0.59 13.31
CA ARG A 366 -9.79 -0.26 14.04
C ARG A 366 -8.76 0.54 14.84
N PHE A 367 -8.37 1.72 14.33
CA PHE A 367 -7.34 2.58 14.89
C PHE A 367 -7.80 4.05 14.87
N PRO A 368 -8.89 4.41 15.57
CA PRO A 368 -9.53 5.72 15.43
C PRO A 368 -8.59 6.87 15.74
N ILE A 369 -7.83 6.77 16.83
CA ILE A 369 -6.94 7.83 17.30
C ILE A 369 -5.74 8.01 16.38
N GLN A 370 -5.08 6.90 16.00
CA GLN A 370 -3.97 6.93 15.06
C GLN A 370 -4.42 7.50 13.71
N THR A 371 -5.59 7.07 13.24
CA THR A 371 -6.17 7.58 12.00
C THR A 371 -6.42 9.08 12.08
N GLN A 372 -6.95 9.58 13.18
CA GLN A 372 -7.18 11.02 13.38
C GLN A 372 -5.86 11.80 13.34
N ILE A 373 -4.83 11.35 14.05
CA ILE A 373 -3.52 11.98 14.04
C ILE A 373 -2.96 12.03 12.60
N ILE A 374 -3.00 10.89 11.89
CA ILE A 374 -2.46 10.79 10.54
C ILE A 374 -3.20 11.71 9.56
N LEU A 375 -4.53 11.75 9.60
CA LEU A 375 -5.31 12.64 8.73
C LEU A 375 -4.95 14.10 8.98
N THR A 376 -4.79 14.51 10.24
CA THR A 376 -4.39 15.87 10.59
C THR A 376 -2.96 16.17 10.13
N VAL A 377 -2.03 15.25 10.34
CA VAL A 377 -0.64 15.37 9.85
C VAL A 377 -0.59 15.51 8.34
N VAL A 378 -1.30 14.65 7.60
CA VAL A 378 -1.33 14.68 6.13
C VAL A 378 -1.91 16.01 5.62
N ALA A 379 -3.02 16.49 6.18
CA ALA A 379 -3.62 17.77 5.81
C ALA A 379 -2.65 18.95 6.02
N LYS A 380 -1.89 18.96 7.13
CA LYS A 380 -0.89 20.00 7.40
C LYS A 380 0.32 19.89 6.48
N LEU A 381 0.82 18.68 6.25
CA LEU A 381 1.92 18.44 5.31
C LEU A 381 1.55 18.81 3.88
N ALA A 382 0.31 18.58 3.47
CA ALA A 382 -0.20 19.00 2.15
C ALA A 382 0.01 20.49 1.90
N VAL A 383 -0.34 21.31 2.88
CA VAL A 383 -0.14 22.77 2.82
C VAL A 383 1.36 23.13 2.79
N VAL A 384 2.17 22.53 3.68
CA VAL A 384 3.60 22.85 3.80
C VAL A 384 4.39 22.45 2.55
N LEU A 385 4.05 21.28 1.96
CA LEU A 385 4.75 20.74 0.80
C LEU A 385 4.17 21.21 -0.54
N GLY A 386 2.99 21.84 -0.54
CA GLY A 386 2.28 22.23 -1.77
C GLY A 386 1.81 21.02 -2.60
N ILE A 387 1.53 19.90 -1.93
CA ILE A 387 1.07 18.65 -2.57
C ILE A 387 -0.42 18.47 -2.26
N PRO A 388 -1.27 18.07 -3.22
CA PRO A 388 -2.68 17.80 -2.96
C PRO A 388 -2.86 16.76 -1.83
N GLU A 389 -3.75 17.05 -0.89
CA GLU A 389 -3.95 16.24 0.31
C GLU A 389 -4.25 14.77 -0.02
N GLN A 390 -5.11 14.51 -0.99
CA GLN A 390 -5.46 13.14 -1.39
C GLN A 390 -4.26 12.37 -1.95
N ALA A 391 -3.40 13.02 -2.72
CA ALA A 391 -2.20 12.40 -3.25
C ALA A 391 -1.23 12.03 -2.12
N LEU A 392 -1.09 12.92 -1.14
CA LEU A 392 -0.24 12.70 0.01
C LEU A 392 -0.81 11.61 0.94
N LEU A 393 -2.12 11.59 1.12
CA LEU A 393 -2.83 10.56 1.88
C LEU A 393 -2.57 9.16 1.33
N ASN A 394 -2.69 8.97 0.02
CA ASN A 394 -2.44 7.68 -0.62
C ASN A 394 -1.02 7.15 -0.42
N VAL A 395 -0.06 8.05 -0.21
CA VAL A 395 1.35 7.69 -0.02
C VAL A 395 1.71 7.45 1.44
N LEU A 396 1.21 8.33 2.31
CA LEU A 396 1.68 8.37 3.69
C LEU A 396 0.82 7.55 4.65
N PHE A 397 -0.47 7.36 4.38
CA PHE A 397 -1.41 6.85 5.36
C PHE A 397 -0.99 5.49 5.96
N GLU A 398 -0.80 4.47 5.13
CA GLU A 398 -0.45 3.12 5.58
C GLU A 398 0.94 3.06 6.22
N GLU A 399 1.88 3.80 5.67
CA GLU A 399 3.25 3.88 6.21
C GLU A 399 3.26 4.53 7.60
N TYR A 400 2.51 5.64 7.76
CA TYR A 400 2.40 6.34 9.03
C TYR A 400 1.63 5.51 10.07
N LEU A 401 0.55 4.84 9.66
CA LEU A 401 -0.20 3.96 10.55
C LEU A 401 0.69 2.82 11.05
N THR A 402 1.41 2.18 10.16
CA THR A 402 2.33 1.07 10.50
C THR A 402 3.46 1.55 11.41
N ALA A 403 4.11 2.67 11.06
CA ALA A 403 5.19 3.23 11.87
C ALA A 403 4.71 3.63 13.26
N MET A 404 3.53 4.27 13.36
CA MET A 404 2.93 4.67 14.64
C MET A 404 2.60 3.45 15.51
N ILE A 405 2.00 2.40 14.94
CA ILE A 405 1.68 1.17 15.67
C ILE A 405 2.95 0.50 16.19
N GLN A 406 4.04 0.51 15.41
CA GLN A 406 5.31 -0.12 15.80
C GLN A 406 6.08 0.65 16.87
N THR A 407 6.06 1.97 16.84
CA THR A 407 6.93 2.79 17.68
C THR A 407 6.24 3.36 18.91
N VAL A 408 4.95 3.69 18.79
CA VAL A 408 4.20 4.33 19.87
C VAL A 408 3.49 3.29 20.70
N ALA A 409 3.83 3.21 21.99
CA ALA A 409 3.09 2.39 22.96
C ALA A 409 1.72 3.03 23.28
N THR A 410 0.90 3.22 22.24
CA THR A 410 -0.36 3.99 22.28
C THR A 410 -1.27 3.51 23.41
N LYS A 411 -1.32 2.20 23.68
CA LYS A 411 -2.11 1.64 24.79
C LYS A 411 -1.82 2.33 26.12
N LYS A 412 -0.55 2.61 26.43
CA LYS A 412 -0.16 3.24 27.69
C LYS A 412 -0.57 4.71 27.80
N LEU A 413 -0.79 5.36 26.66
CA LEU A 413 -1.17 6.76 26.56
C LEU A 413 -2.69 6.97 26.58
N LEU A 414 -3.47 5.92 26.35
CA LEU A 414 -4.92 5.98 26.32
C LEU A 414 -5.53 6.04 27.72
N PRO A 415 -6.70 6.69 27.89
CA PRO A 415 -7.48 6.62 29.12
C PRO A 415 -7.73 5.18 29.54
N LYS A 416 -7.60 4.91 30.84
CA LYS A 416 -7.84 3.58 31.38
C LYS A 416 -9.32 3.24 31.33
N ILE A 417 -9.63 2.06 30.79
CA ILE A 417 -10.96 1.45 30.79
C ILE A 417 -10.98 0.38 31.87
N LYS A 418 -11.80 0.59 32.89
CA LYS A 418 -11.91 -0.33 34.02
C LYS A 418 -12.93 -1.42 33.75
N VAL A 419 -12.50 -2.66 33.73
CA VAL A 419 -13.35 -3.82 33.45
C VAL A 419 -13.35 -4.76 34.64
N ILE A 420 -14.51 -5.17 35.09
CA ILE A 420 -14.67 -6.27 36.04
C ILE A 420 -14.98 -7.52 35.24
N VAL A 421 -14.27 -8.61 35.50
CA VAL A 421 -14.58 -9.94 34.97
C VAL A 421 -14.94 -10.82 36.17
N ASP A 422 -16.15 -11.38 36.16
CA ASP A 422 -16.72 -12.14 37.28
C ASP A 422 -17.52 -13.33 36.71
N MET A 423 -16.86 -14.49 36.65
CA MET A 423 -17.39 -15.73 36.10
C MET A 423 -17.79 -16.69 37.23
N ASN A 424 -19.10 -16.83 37.46
CA ASN A 424 -19.60 -17.66 38.53
C ASN A 424 -19.59 -19.16 38.18
N ASN A 425 -20.01 -19.55 36.97
CA ASN A 425 -20.13 -20.95 36.58
C ASN A 425 -18.84 -21.57 36.02
N LEU A 426 -17.94 -20.73 35.47
CA LEU A 426 -16.71 -21.16 34.83
C LEU A 426 -15.51 -20.28 35.27
N PRO A 427 -14.99 -20.43 36.48
CA PRO A 427 -13.88 -19.60 36.95
C PRO A 427 -12.60 -19.69 36.09
N SER A 428 -12.36 -20.84 35.44
CA SER A 428 -11.22 -20.99 34.50
C SER A 428 -11.38 -20.14 33.24
N LEU A 429 -12.59 -19.81 32.82
CA LEU A 429 -12.88 -18.95 31.68
C LEU A 429 -12.50 -17.49 31.99
N GLU A 430 -12.61 -17.05 33.21
CA GLU A 430 -12.19 -15.72 33.67
C GLU A 430 -10.75 -15.42 33.28
N THR A 431 -9.84 -16.35 33.63
CA THR A 431 -8.40 -16.20 33.33
C THR A 431 -8.14 -16.04 31.81
N LEU A 432 -8.87 -16.79 30.98
CA LEU A 432 -8.73 -16.70 29.51
C LEU A 432 -9.25 -15.37 28.98
N ILE A 433 -10.39 -14.91 29.48
CA ILE A 433 -10.97 -13.61 29.10
C ILE A 433 -10.05 -12.48 29.52
N VAL A 434 -9.56 -12.49 30.76
CA VAL A 434 -8.63 -11.48 31.28
C VAL A 434 -7.38 -11.41 30.40
N SER A 435 -6.75 -12.56 30.11
CA SER A 435 -5.57 -12.62 29.25
C SER A 435 -5.83 -12.02 27.85
N ARG A 436 -6.99 -12.33 27.25
CA ARG A 436 -7.35 -11.77 25.95
C ARG A 436 -7.57 -10.26 26.01
N LEU A 437 -8.23 -9.76 27.04
CA LEU A 437 -8.44 -8.34 27.26
C LEU A 437 -7.12 -7.58 27.43
N GLU A 438 -6.21 -8.10 28.25
CA GLU A 438 -4.91 -7.50 28.52
C GLU A 438 -4.00 -7.46 27.28
N GLN A 439 -4.10 -8.45 26.41
CA GLN A 439 -3.35 -8.53 25.15
C GLN A 439 -3.90 -7.60 24.07
N THR A 440 -5.08 -7.00 24.26
CA THR A 440 -5.68 -6.11 23.25
C THR A 440 -4.89 -4.79 23.13
N PRO A 441 -4.34 -4.47 21.96
CA PRO A 441 -3.49 -3.29 21.80
C PRO A 441 -4.27 -1.98 21.62
N LEU A 442 -5.58 -2.06 21.34
CA LEU A 442 -6.40 -0.93 20.86
C LEU A 442 -6.94 -0.06 22.01
N VAL A 443 -7.04 -0.58 23.20
CA VAL A 443 -7.62 0.07 24.37
C VAL A 443 -6.77 -0.22 25.62
N ASN A 444 -6.72 0.72 26.56
CA ASN A 444 -6.01 0.57 27.83
C ASN A 444 -6.93 -0.06 28.87
N ILE A 445 -7.14 -1.37 28.77
CA ILE A 445 -7.99 -2.11 29.69
C ILE A 445 -7.21 -2.38 30.98
N VAL A 446 -7.85 -2.09 32.11
CA VAL A 446 -7.40 -2.45 33.47
C VAL A 446 -8.47 -3.35 34.06
N VAL A 447 -8.14 -4.63 34.22
CA VAL A 447 -9.05 -5.60 34.81
C VAL A 447 -8.96 -5.54 36.34
N SER A 448 -10.11 -5.60 37.03
CA SER A 448 -10.23 -5.72 38.47
C SER A 448 -11.04 -6.96 38.79
N HIS A 449 -10.62 -7.71 39.83
CA HIS A 449 -11.35 -8.85 40.34
C HIS A 449 -12.26 -8.48 41.54
N GLU A 450 -12.16 -7.24 42.03
CA GLU A 450 -13.00 -6.72 43.07
C GLU A 450 -14.04 -5.75 42.53
N ALA A 451 -15.22 -5.71 43.15
CA ALA A 451 -16.26 -4.76 42.78
C ALA A 451 -15.77 -3.32 42.98
N VAL A 452 -15.45 -2.64 41.89
CA VAL A 452 -15.01 -1.25 41.92
C VAL A 452 -16.25 -0.37 41.65
N PRO A 453 -16.55 0.60 42.50
CA PRO A 453 -17.73 1.47 42.37
C PRO A 453 -17.81 2.25 41.03
N GLN A 454 -16.74 2.28 40.28
CA GLN A 454 -16.57 3.04 39.02
C GLN A 454 -16.04 2.16 37.87
N ALA A 455 -16.50 0.90 37.78
CA ALA A 455 -16.21 0.10 36.58
C ALA A 455 -16.95 0.64 35.36
N ASP A 456 -16.30 0.59 34.21
CA ASP A 456 -16.90 1.00 32.93
C ASP A 456 -17.71 -0.15 32.33
N PHE A 457 -17.15 -1.36 32.43
CA PHE A 457 -17.76 -2.58 31.91
C PHE A 457 -17.73 -3.68 32.97
N TYR A 458 -18.74 -4.51 32.92
CA TYR A 458 -18.89 -5.70 33.76
C TYR A 458 -19.14 -6.91 32.86
N ILE A 459 -18.21 -7.86 32.87
CA ILE A 459 -18.29 -9.09 32.07
C ILE A 459 -18.62 -10.24 33.02
N SER A 460 -19.71 -10.97 32.75
CA SER A 460 -20.16 -12.08 33.57
C SER A 460 -20.81 -13.16 32.71
N ASP A 461 -20.93 -14.38 33.25
CA ASP A 461 -21.66 -15.48 32.64
C ASP A 461 -23.17 -15.50 33.02
N ILE A 462 -23.56 -14.62 33.93
CA ILE A 462 -24.95 -14.45 34.38
C ILE A 462 -25.36 -12.98 34.35
N GLU A 463 -26.66 -12.71 34.18
CA GLU A 463 -27.20 -11.37 34.30
C GLU A 463 -27.26 -10.93 35.76
N ILE A 464 -26.66 -9.78 36.07
CA ILE A 464 -26.62 -9.25 37.41
C ILE A 464 -27.58 -8.04 37.52
N ALA A 465 -28.65 -8.21 38.29
CA ALA A 465 -29.61 -7.15 38.53
C ALA A 465 -29.00 -6.04 39.41
N GLY A 466 -29.17 -4.78 39.00
CA GLY A 466 -28.79 -3.62 39.84
C GLY A 466 -27.40 -3.03 39.61
N LEU A 467 -26.68 -3.43 38.56
CA LEU A 467 -25.49 -2.73 38.11
C LEU A 467 -25.86 -1.32 37.60
N LYS A 468 -25.63 -0.30 38.44
CA LYS A 468 -26.07 1.08 38.12
C LYS A 468 -25.06 1.86 37.26
N ASN A 469 -23.79 1.47 37.23
CA ASN A 469 -22.71 2.31 36.72
C ASN A 469 -21.81 1.65 35.67
N ALA A 470 -21.96 0.35 35.41
CA ALA A 470 -21.15 -0.38 34.43
C ALA A 470 -22.01 -0.95 33.31
N THR A 471 -21.51 -0.94 32.07
CA THR A 471 -22.17 -1.58 30.93
C THR A 471 -21.98 -3.10 31.01
N PRO A 472 -23.04 -3.92 31.12
CA PRO A 472 -22.91 -5.36 31.23
C PRO A 472 -22.63 -6.02 29.89
N PHE A 473 -21.76 -7.04 29.91
CA PHE A 473 -21.56 -8.02 28.85
C PHE A 473 -21.76 -9.42 29.41
N ILE A 474 -22.67 -10.18 28.84
CA ILE A 474 -22.98 -11.53 29.28
C ILE A 474 -22.35 -12.54 28.34
N TRP A 475 -21.34 -13.28 28.83
CA TRP A 475 -20.63 -14.30 28.08
C TRP A 475 -20.74 -15.65 28.81
N SER A 476 -21.73 -16.43 28.42
CA SER A 476 -21.96 -17.78 28.99
C SER A 476 -20.94 -18.83 28.54
N HIS A 477 -20.08 -18.47 27.58
CA HIS A 477 -18.99 -19.27 27.03
C HIS A 477 -17.83 -18.35 26.64
N TYR A 478 -16.70 -18.93 26.19
CA TYR A 478 -15.62 -18.11 25.63
C TYR A 478 -16.15 -17.29 24.45
N PRO A 479 -16.01 -15.96 24.46
CA PRO A 479 -16.63 -15.11 23.45
C PRO A 479 -16.06 -15.40 22.06
N ASP A 480 -16.95 -15.50 21.08
CA ASP A 480 -16.55 -15.55 19.69
C ASP A 480 -15.96 -14.20 19.24
N GLU A 481 -15.44 -14.15 17.98
CA GLU A 481 -14.84 -12.93 17.44
C GLU A 481 -15.85 -11.77 17.37
N ASN A 482 -17.12 -12.04 17.07
CA ASN A 482 -18.14 -11.00 16.95
C ASN A 482 -18.51 -10.41 18.33
N GLU A 483 -18.67 -11.27 19.32
CA GLU A 483 -18.97 -10.86 20.70
C GLU A 483 -17.80 -10.04 21.29
N PHE A 484 -16.57 -10.51 21.06
CA PHE A 484 -15.38 -9.80 21.51
C PHE A 484 -15.22 -8.46 20.79
N ASN A 485 -15.42 -8.41 19.47
CA ASN A 485 -15.32 -7.19 18.69
C ASN A 485 -16.37 -6.14 19.13
N LYS A 486 -17.60 -6.54 19.44
CA LYS A 486 -18.62 -5.63 20.00
C LYS A 486 -18.18 -5.00 21.32
N PHE A 487 -17.52 -5.77 22.17
CA PHE A 487 -16.95 -5.23 23.41
C PHE A 487 -15.83 -4.22 23.11
N ILE A 488 -14.89 -4.58 22.23
CA ILE A 488 -13.78 -3.70 21.85
C ILE A 488 -14.27 -2.42 21.19
N GLU A 489 -15.30 -2.47 20.35
CA GLU A 489 -15.93 -1.31 19.75
C GLU A 489 -16.47 -0.35 20.83
N LYS A 490 -17.23 -0.86 21.80
CA LYS A 490 -17.76 -0.06 22.92
C LYS A 490 -16.64 0.53 23.81
N ALA A 491 -15.59 -0.23 24.07
CA ALA A 491 -14.46 0.24 24.84
C ALA A 491 -13.65 1.32 24.08
N THR A 492 -13.58 1.19 22.75
CA THR A 492 -12.94 2.18 21.88
C THR A 492 -13.76 3.47 21.84
N ASP A 493 -15.06 3.38 21.68
CA ASP A 493 -15.97 4.55 21.69
C ASP A 493 -15.86 5.33 23.02
N LEU A 494 -15.79 4.61 24.15
CA LEU A 494 -15.62 5.23 25.45
C LEU A 494 -14.24 5.90 25.58
N THR A 495 -13.19 5.27 25.03
CA THR A 495 -11.84 5.84 24.98
C THR A 495 -11.83 7.16 24.22
N VAL A 496 -12.40 7.17 23.00
CA VAL A 496 -12.50 8.36 22.17
C VAL A 496 -13.30 9.46 22.88
N HIS A 497 -14.46 9.10 23.48
CA HIS A 497 -15.26 10.04 24.22
C HIS A 497 -14.50 10.69 25.40
N ARG A 498 -13.72 9.91 26.15
CA ARG A 498 -12.90 10.44 27.27
C ARG A 498 -11.79 11.36 26.79
N MET A 499 -11.23 11.11 25.64
CA MET A 499 -10.19 11.99 25.07
C MET A 499 -10.77 13.32 24.60
N THR A 500 -11.98 13.31 24.00
CA THR A 500 -12.66 14.52 23.52
C THR A 500 -13.38 15.32 24.63
N ALA A 501 -13.71 14.68 25.74
CA ALA A 501 -14.38 15.34 26.89
C ALA A 501 -13.40 16.06 27.83
N THR A 502 -12.12 15.96 27.58
CA THR A 502 -11.07 16.64 28.37
C THR A 502 -10.74 18.04 27.85
N ASP A 503 -11.41 18.45 26.72
CA ASP A 503 -11.45 19.80 26.20
C ASP A 503 -12.62 20.61 26.80
#